data_a66322ec7cd339036fd3831799b12ff9
#
_entry.id   a66322ec7cd339036fd3831799b12ff9
#
_cell.length_a   1.000
_cell.length_b   1.000
_cell.length_c   1.000
_cell.angle_alpha   90.00
_cell.angle_beta   90.00
_cell.angle_gamma   90.00
#
_symmetry.space_group_name_H-M   'P 1'
#
loop_
_entity.id
_entity.type
_entity.pdbx_description
1 polymer ?
#
loop_
_entity_poly.entity_id
_entity_poly.type
_entity_poly.pdbx_seq_one_letter_code
_entity_poly.pdbx_strand_id
1 'polypeptide(L)'
;MTTSVAFAAILALSSVPLHAQQQPERRVAIDPAEAQIEVGSTRQFGTGPVSGPVQWLSTDAEVARVDSTGTVTALRPGTVRILVLAGDRQGEATVRVPALPPADVVLRAGATDVLAGTSVPLDAVVRDRQGTVLDTRIEFSTDRPNIAAVDASGRLIAHAPGTATVTARAGTASTSAPVNVRANTAREYRITPSVQQTRTGDVTRFRVVATGATGAEVGPILPAWSVEGAGAHIEAEGADGVFVAERPGRYTVTAYVGPQIVQRTTLEVASRTHEGELVRVGHGLTVGHHAGDTWAFEGVDGRDYAIIGTYLHDWAKVFDITDPAAPVLTDSVKLDARRINDVKIHPNNLIGVLTREGASTRRNGIVLLDLSTPAHPTILSEHTDGITGGVHNVWIVGEEDLIYAVHNGTRDVRIIDIADPRAPREVGGWRIEREDRSLHDVIVQDGYAYLSYWDDGLIMLDAGAGTHGGTARAPTFVSQFKYPEGNTHTAWRHGRYLFVGDEIFPPDWDASQPIRASGYIHVLDYSDPENPVEVAKYEVPESGVHNFWAEDDILYIGNYQAGLRVLDISGELRGDLYRQGREMGSLLTASKDAVTPNWSMTWGAQIFKGNIITSDLNSGLWIAKFVRGNVVF
;
A
#
# COMPACT_ATOMS: atom_id res chain seq x y z
N MET A 1 9.97 -69.85 34.59
CA MET A 1 8.97 -70.83 34.15
C MET A 1 7.79 -70.07 33.62
N THR A 2 7.54 -70.17 32.42
CA THR A 2 6.45 -70.19 31.48
C THR A 2 6.70 -69.28 30.29
N THR A 3 7.09 -69.96 29.25
CA THR A 3 7.25 -69.58 27.86
C THR A 3 5.88 -69.26 27.24
N SER A 4 5.79 -68.15 26.52
CA SER A 4 4.70 -67.91 25.59
C SER A 4 5.27 -67.65 24.20
N VAL A 5 4.89 -68.56 23.30
CA VAL A 5 5.23 -68.61 21.89
C VAL A 5 4.32 -67.62 21.15
N ALA A 6 4.89 -66.70 20.39
CA ALA A 6 4.15 -65.83 19.47
C ALA A 6 4.24 -66.44 18.05
N PHE A 7 3.08 -66.77 17.47
CA PHE A 7 2.92 -67.17 16.08
C PHE A 7 3.00 -65.93 15.18
N ALA A 8 3.97 -65.92 14.28
CA ALA A 8 4.04 -64.98 13.19
C ALA A 8 3.32 -65.54 11.95
N ALA A 9 2.22 -64.93 11.57
CA ALA A 9 1.55 -65.21 10.31
C ALA A 9 2.14 -64.33 9.22
N ILE A 10 2.85 -64.93 8.27
CA ILE A 10 3.34 -64.29 7.07
C ILE A 10 2.18 -64.23 6.07
N LEU A 11 1.62 -63.01 5.85
CA LEU A 11 0.75 -62.74 4.70
C LEU A 11 1.64 -62.35 3.50
N ALA A 12 1.73 -63.26 2.53
CA ALA A 12 2.28 -62.95 1.23
C ALA A 12 1.29 -62.07 0.44
N LEU A 13 1.53 -60.77 0.39
CA LEU A 13 0.85 -59.87 -0.54
C LEU A 13 1.54 -59.96 -1.90
N SER A 14 0.85 -60.62 -2.84
CA SER A 14 1.18 -60.61 -4.25
C SER A 14 1.06 -59.17 -4.77
N SER A 15 2.18 -58.54 -5.09
CA SER A 15 2.24 -57.27 -5.79
C SER A 15 1.74 -57.43 -7.22
N VAL A 16 0.50 -57.06 -7.47
CA VAL A 16 0.02 -56.76 -8.81
C VAL A 16 0.61 -55.42 -9.21
N PRO A 17 1.38 -55.29 -10.29
CA PRO A 17 1.83 -53.98 -10.74
C PRO A 17 0.60 -53.21 -11.22
N LEU A 18 0.27 -52.12 -10.51
CA LEU A 18 -0.64 -51.10 -11.01
C LEU A 18 0.05 -50.46 -12.23
N HIS A 19 -0.31 -50.92 -13.42
CA HIS A 19 -0.06 -50.14 -14.61
C HIS A 19 -0.85 -48.82 -14.46
N ALA A 20 -0.18 -47.77 -14.04
CA ALA A 20 -0.68 -46.42 -14.23
C ALA A 20 -0.86 -46.26 -15.75
N GLN A 21 -2.09 -46.38 -16.23
CA GLN A 21 -2.43 -45.95 -17.57
C GLN A 21 -2.10 -44.46 -17.61
N GLN A 22 -0.97 -44.08 -18.22
CA GLN A 22 -0.72 -42.75 -18.66
C GLN A 22 -1.88 -42.37 -19.59
N GLN A 23 -2.80 -41.57 -19.09
CA GLN A 23 -3.79 -40.93 -19.95
C GLN A 23 -3.00 -40.15 -21.01
N PRO A 24 -3.34 -40.27 -22.31
CA PRO A 24 -2.65 -39.54 -23.35
C PRO A 24 -2.71 -38.05 -22.98
N GLU A 25 -1.55 -37.40 -22.95
CA GLU A 25 -1.43 -35.99 -22.63
C GLU A 25 -2.42 -35.20 -23.51
N ARG A 26 -3.41 -34.59 -22.88
CA ARG A 26 -4.43 -33.76 -23.54
C ARG A 26 -3.86 -32.36 -23.81
N ARG A 27 -2.79 -32.30 -24.61
CA ARG A 27 -2.14 -31.07 -24.98
C ARG A 27 -2.66 -30.55 -26.32
N VAL A 28 -2.83 -29.21 -26.38
CA VAL A 28 -3.03 -28.46 -27.60
C VAL A 28 -1.67 -27.90 -28.04
N ALA A 29 -1.27 -28.18 -29.27
CA ALA A 29 -0.07 -27.56 -29.82
C ALA A 29 -0.35 -26.09 -30.13
N ILE A 30 0.53 -25.20 -29.69
CA ILE A 30 0.53 -23.77 -30.06
C ILE A 30 1.69 -23.54 -31.04
N ASP A 31 1.44 -22.80 -32.09
CA ASP A 31 2.44 -22.39 -33.05
C ASP A 31 2.46 -20.85 -33.20
N PRO A 32 3.60 -20.22 -32.92
CA PRO A 32 4.85 -20.81 -32.45
C PRO A 32 4.79 -21.22 -30.98
N ALA A 33 5.51 -22.28 -30.59
CA ALA A 33 5.64 -22.70 -29.19
C ALA A 33 6.53 -21.73 -28.37
N GLU A 34 7.44 -21.01 -29.05
CA GLU A 34 8.25 -19.94 -28.46
C GLU A 34 8.34 -18.76 -29.44
N ALA A 35 8.30 -17.55 -28.89
CA ALA A 35 8.47 -16.34 -29.68
C ALA A 35 9.21 -15.25 -28.90
N GLN A 36 9.99 -14.45 -29.62
CA GLN A 36 10.47 -13.16 -29.15
C GLN A 36 9.68 -12.07 -29.87
N ILE A 37 9.11 -11.13 -29.10
CA ILE A 37 8.27 -10.04 -29.61
C ILE A 37 8.80 -8.74 -29.01
N GLU A 38 9.15 -7.75 -29.82
CA GLU A 38 9.58 -6.44 -29.32
C GLU A 38 8.42 -5.67 -28.69
N VAL A 39 8.71 -4.86 -27.68
CA VAL A 39 7.72 -3.99 -27.04
C VAL A 39 6.96 -3.16 -28.08
N GLY A 40 5.64 -3.15 -28.01
CA GLY A 40 4.72 -2.49 -28.93
C GLY A 40 4.44 -3.27 -30.23
N SER A 41 5.06 -4.43 -30.43
CA SER A 41 4.81 -5.28 -31.59
C SER A 41 3.79 -6.39 -31.29
N THR A 42 3.17 -6.91 -32.34
CA THR A 42 2.22 -8.00 -32.26
C THR A 42 2.69 -9.24 -33.00
N ARG A 43 2.24 -10.43 -32.57
CA ARG A 43 2.47 -11.69 -33.27
C ARG A 43 1.27 -12.61 -33.15
N GLN A 44 0.88 -13.22 -34.26
CA GLN A 44 -0.19 -14.21 -34.30
C GLN A 44 0.31 -15.58 -33.79
N PHE A 45 -0.45 -16.17 -32.87
CA PHE A 45 -0.32 -17.55 -32.43
C PHE A 45 -1.53 -18.33 -32.91
N GLY A 46 -1.29 -19.56 -33.30
CA GLY A 46 -2.33 -20.48 -33.75
C GLY A 46 -2.36 -21.75 -32.93
N THR A 47 -3.45 -22.50 -33.03
CA THR A 47 -3.53 -23.86 -32.45
C THR A 47 -3.51 -24.90 -33.55
N GLY A 48 -3.01 -26.11 -33.25
CA GLY A 48 -3.32 -27.28 -34.05
C GLY A 48 -4.85 -27.54 -34.10
N PRO A 49 -5.31 -28.54 -34.84
CA PRO A 49 -6.74 -28.82 -34.96
C PRO A 49 -7.38 -29.11 -33.60
N VAL A 50 -8.36 -28.27 -33.22
CA VAL A 50 -9.14 -28.41 -31.97
C VAL A 50 -10.61 -28.36 -32.29
N SER A 51 -11.43 -29.06 -31.50
CA SER A 51 -12.87 -29.09 -31.62
C SER A 51 -13.47 -28.15 -30.54
N GLY A 52 -14.33 -27.21 -30.95
CA GLY A 52 -15.01 -26.29 -30.04
C GLY A 52 -14.33 -24.92 -29.88
N PRO A 53 -14.85 -24.07 -29.00
CA PRO A 53 -14.31 -22.74 -28.76
C PRO A 53 -12.92 -22.82 -28.10
N VAL A 54 -12.07 -21.87 -28.47
CA VAL A 54 -10.71 -21.70 -27.95
C VAL A 54 -10.68 -20.44 -27.09
N GLN A 55 -10.12 -20.56 -25.90
CA GLN A 55 -9.84 -19.43 -25.01
C GLN A 55 -8.34 -19.24 -24.88
N TRP A 56 -7.89 -18.02 -25.13
CA TRP A 56 -6.51 -17.59 -24.98
C TRP A 56 -6.32 -16.82 -23.69
N LEU A 57 -5.22 -17.05 -22.98
CA LEU A 57 -4.89 -16.41 -21.72
C LEU A 57 -3.39 -16.10 -21.69
N SER A 58 -3.02 -14.98 -21.09
CA SER A 58 -1.65 -14.64 -20.75
C SER A 58 -1.44 -14.86 -19.25
N THR A 59 -0.30 -15.41 -18.85
CA THR A 59 0.06 -15.54 -17.43
C THR A 59 0.53 -14.21 -16.83
N ASP A 60 0.87 -13.22 -17.67
CA ASP A 60 1.16 -11.86 -17.28
C ASP A 60 0.75 -10.92 -18.43
N ALA A 61 -0.46 -10.36 -18.29
CA ALA A 61 -1.04 -9.47 -19.31
C ALA A 61 -0.34 -8.10 -19.40
N GLU A 62 0.54 -7.77 -18.45
CA GLU A 62 1.35 -6.56 -18.51
C GLU A 62 2.62 -6.75 -19.34
N VAL A 63 3.17 -7.96 -19.34
CA VAL A 63 4.29 -8.31 -20.23
C VAL A 63 3.81 -8.48 -21.67
N ALA A 64 2.74 -9.28 -21.86
CA ALA A 64 2.11 -9.41 -23.17
C ALA A 64 0.64 -9.82 -23.02
N ARG A 65 -0.23 -9.19 -23.82
CA ARG A 65 -1.67 -9.54 -23.92
C ARG A 65 -1.91 -10.43 -25.10
N VAL A 66 -2.91 -11.29 -24.99
CA VAL A 66 -3.42 -12.10 -26.09
C VAL A 66 -4.90 -11.86 -26.25
N ASP A 67 -5.37 -11.64 -27.47
CA ASP A 67 -6.80 -11.49 -27.77
C ASP A 67 -7.48 -12.84 -28.07
N SER A 68 -8.79 -12.80 -28.26
CA SER A 68 -9.60 -13.99 -28.56
C SER A 68 -9.22 -14.70 -29.88
N THR A 69 -8.47 -14.06 -30.74
CA THR A 69 -7.98 -14.63 -32.01
C THR A 69 -6.59 -15.27 -31.90
N GLY A 70 -5.93 -15.11 -30.74
CA GLY A 70 -4.55 -15.57 -30.50
C GLY A 70 -3.48 -14.55 -30.94
N THR A 71 -3.87 -13.28 -31.19
CA THR A 71 -2.87 -12.23 -31.45
C THR A 71 -2.26 -11.77 -30.15
N VAL A 72 -0.95 -11.96 -29.98
CA VAL A 72 -0.19 -11.53 -28.81
C VAL A 72 0.42 -10.15 -29.08
N THR A 73 0.18 -9.21 -28.17
CA THR A 73 0.77 -7.85 -28.17
C THR A 73 1.76 -7.75 -27.02
N ALA A 74 3.02 -7.47 -27.30
CA ALA A 74 4.06 -7.24 -26.28
C ALA A 74 3.96 -5.81 -25.74
N LEU A 75 3.90 -5.67 -24.40
CA LEU A 75 3.69 -4.39 -23.75
C LEU A 75 4.91 -3.91 -22.96
N ARG A 76 5.56 -4.79 -22.19
CA ARG A 76 6.79 -4.46 -21.45
C ARG A 76 7.78 -5.63 -21.45
N PRO A 77 9.05 -5.39 -21.16
CA PRO A 77 10.05 -6.45 -21.08
C PRO A 77 9.70 -7.51 -20.04
N GLY A 78 9.94 -8.78 -20.38
CA GLY A 78 9.67 -9.91 -19.50
C GLY A 78 9.57 -11.23 -20.26
N THR A 79 9.25 -12.28 -19.53
CA THR A 79 8.93 -13.60 -20.13
C THR A 79 7.58 -14.05 -19.60
N VAL A 80 6.66 -14.38 -20.49
CA VAL A 80 5.29 -14.73 -20.16
C VAL A 80 4.89 -16.00 -20.91
N ARG A 81 3.99 -16.79 -20.35
CA ARG A 81 3.37 -17.93 -21.04
C ARG A 81 2.00 -17.51 -21.58
N ILE A 82 1.78 -17.85 -22.83
CA ILE A 82 0.47 -17.77 -23.46
C ILE A 82 -0.16 -19.16 -23.39
N LEU A 83 -1.32 -19.25 -22.76
CA LEU A 83 -2.06 -20.47 -22.57
C LEU A 83 -3.22 -20.53 -23.56
N VAL A 84 -3.55 -21.71 -24.01
CA VAL A 84 -4.76 -21.99 -24.78
C VAL A 84 -5.57 -23.08 -24.11
N LEU A 85 -6.87 -22.84 -23.95
CA LEU A 85 -7.83 -23.81 -23.43
C LEU A 85 -8.81 -24.16 -24.54
N ALA A 86 -9.00 -25.46 -24.81
CA ALA A 86 -9.95 -25.99 -25.78
C ALA A 86 -10.68 -27.21 -25.20
N GLY A 87 -11.83 -26.96 -24.59
CA GLY A 87 -12.55 -27.96 -23.80
C GLY A 87 -11.74 -28.41 -22.59
N ASP A 88 -11.39 -29.72 -22.53
CA ASP A 88 -10.58 -30.32 -21.46
C ASP A 88 -9.07 -30.41 -21.82
N ARG A 89 -8.66 -29.72 -22.89
CA ARG A 89 -7.27 -29.72 -23.40
C ARG A 89 -6.66 -28.35 -23.22
N GLN A 90 -5.36 -28.31 -22.89
CA GLN A 90 -4.61 -27.08 -22.76
C GLN A 90 -3.29 -27.14 -23.52
N GLY A 91 -2.79 -25.97 -23.91
CA GLY A 91 -1.47 -25.78 -24.50
C GLY A 91 -0.81 -24.53 -23.94
N GLU A 92 0.51 -24.45 -24.08
CA GLU A 92 1.25 -23.28 -23.68
C GLU A 92 2.33 -22.92 -24.71
N ALA A 93 2.60 -21.63 -24.85
CA ALA A 93 3.73 -21.08 -25.61
C ALA A 93 4.47 -20.06 -24.75
N THR A 94 5.77 -19.96 -24.93
CA THR A 94 6.59 -18.98 -24.22
C THR A 94 6.82 -17.76 -25.09
N VAL A 95 6.48 -16.57 -24.56
CA VAL A 95 6.78 -15.29 -25.20
C VAL A 95 7.84 -14.56 -24.39
N ARG A 96 8.92 -14.18 -25.04
CA ARG A 96 9.96 -13.34 -24.47
C ARG A 96 9.88 -11.95 -25.10
N VAL A 97 9.71 -10.95 -24.27
CA VAL A 97 9.74 -9.54 -24.66
C VAL A 97 11.09 -8.97 -24.21
N PRO A 98 12.02 -8.69 -25.11
CA PRO A 98 13.32 -8.16 -24.73
C PRO A 98 13.19 -6.72 -24.24
N ALA A 99 14.03 -6.34 -23.28
CA ALA A 99 14.18 -4.95 -22.89
C ALA A 99 14.70 -4.13 -24.07
N LEU A 100 14.19 -2.93 -24.25
CA LEU A 100 14.75 -1.99 -25.20
C LEU A 100 16.17 -1.60 -24.75
N PRO A 101 17.11 -1.43 -25.69
CA PRO A 101 18.46 -1.05 -25.32
C PRO A 101 18.50 0.37 -24.73
N PRO A 102 19.48 0.67 -23.86
CA PRO A 102 19.75 2.02 -23.41
C PRO A 102 19.87 3.01 -24.58
N ALA A 103 19.11 4.11 -24.49
CA ALA A 103 19.10 5.16 -25.49
C ALA A 103 19.62 6.49 -24.96
N ASP A 104 19.41 6.75 -23.66
CA ASP A 104 19.84 7.96 -22.97
C ASP A 104 20.42 7.64 -21.60
N VAL A 105 21.43 8.41 -21.19
CA VAL A 105 22.03 8.36 -19.85
C VAL A 105 22.07 9.77 -19.30
N VAL A 106 21.40 10.00 -18.19
CA VAL A 106 21.40 11.29 -17.49
C VAL A 106 22.27 11.18 -16.25
N LEU A 107 23.45 11.82 -16.26
CA LEU A 107 24.35 11.90 -15.11
C LEU A 107 23.78 12.90 -14.09
N ARG A 108 23.48 12.41 -12.90
CA ARG A 108 23.14 13.22 -11.74
C ARG A 108 24.41 13.41 -10.91
N ALA A 109 25.21 14.40 -11.24
CA ALA A 109 26.44 14.67 -10.49
C ALA A 109 26.07 15.27 -9.12
N GLY A 110 26.44 14.59 -8.04
CA GLY A 110 26.22 15.06 -6.67
C GLY A 110 26.98 16.36 -6.33
N ALA A 111 28.11 16.61 -7.03
CA ALA A 111 28.83 17.88 -7.00
C ALA A 111 29.71 18.01 -8.25
N THR A 112 29.68 19.18 -8.87
CA THR A 112 30.64 19.57 -9.91
C THR A 112 31.97 20.08 -9.37
N ASP A 113 31.99 20.50 -8.07
CA ASP A 113 33.16 20.94 -7.32
C ASP A 113 33.44 19.99 -6.17
N VAL A 114 34.62 19.37 -6.13
CA VAL A 114 35.05 18.40 -5.13
C VAL A 114 36.39 18.81 -4.52
N LEU A 115 36.65 18.43 -3.28
CA LEU A 115 37.93 18.70 -2.63
C LEU A 115 38.91 17.55 -2.83
N ALA A 116 40.16 17.84 -3.11
CA ALA A 116 41.20 16.81 -3.23
C ALA A 116 41.29 15.96 -1.94
N GLY A 117 41.39 14.65 -2.07
CA GLY A 117 41.39 13.69 -0.98
C GLY A 117 40.00 13.25 -0.50
N THR A 118 38.92 13.83 -1.05
CA THR A 118 37.55 13.41 -0.74
C THR A 118 36.96 12.52 -1.83
N SER A 119 35.81 11.91 -1.55
CA SER A 119 35.06 11.14 -2.55
C SER A 119 33.59 11.61 -2.57
N VAL A 120 32.96 11.50 -3.75
CA VAL A 120 31.53 11.83 -3.93
C VAL A 120 30.82 10.69 -4.66
N PRO A 121 29.55 10.44 -4.36
CA PRO A 121 28.77 9.46 -5.12
C PRO A 121 28.58 9.97 -6.55
N LEU A 122 28.59 9.03 -7.51
CA LEU A 122 28.13 9.25 -8.87
C LEU A 122 26.77 8.53 -9.01
N ASP A 123 25.82 9.23 -9.56
CA ASP A 123 24.49 8.68 -9.87
C ASP A 123 24.15 9.00 -11.33
N ALA A 124 23.51 8.05 -12.00
CA ALA A 124 23.00 8.24 -13.35
C ALA A 124 21.72 7.43 -13.56
N VAL A 125 20.82 7.97 -14.36
CA VAL A 125 19.60 7.29 -14.78
C VAL A 125 19.73 6.92 -16.25
N VAL A 126 19.43 5.67 -16.55
CA VAL A 126 19.41 5.16 -17.93
C VAL A 126 17.97 5.03 -18.39
N ARG A 127 17.71 5.52 -19.60
CA ARG A 127 16.39 5.43 -20.22
C ARG A 127 16.50 4.76 -21.60
N ASP A 128 15.44 4.06 -21.96
CA ASP A 128 15.25 3.60 -23.33
C ASP A 128 14.69 4.71 -24.23
N ARG A 129 14.48 4.41 -25.52
CA ARG A 129 13.91 5.36 -26.50
C ARG A 129 12.46 5.77 -26.21
N GLN A 130 11.77 5.07 -25.32
CA GLN A 130 10.41 5.39 -24.88
C GLN A 130 10.39 6.23 -23.58
N GLY A 131 11.58 6.51 -23.02
CA GLY A 131 11.75 7.24 -21.76
C GLY A 131 11.64 6.36 -20.52
N THR A 132 11.43 5.05 -20.67
CA THR A 132 11.36 4.11 -19.55
C THR A 132 12.70 3.99 -18.86
N VAL A 133 12.73 4.10 -17.53
CA VAL A 133 13.94 3.90 -16.73
C VAL A 133 14.33 2.42 -16.77
N LEU A 134 15.60 2.16 -17.09
CA LEU A 134 16.16 0.82 -17.19
C LEU A 134 17.02 0.53 -15.97
N ASP A 135 16.75 -0.59 -15.31
CA ASP A 135 17.68 -1.18 -14.35
C ASP A 135 18.80 -1.92 -15.10
N THR A 136 19.86 -1.20 -15.37
CA THR A 136 21.00 -1.73 -16.11
C THR A 136 22.31 -1.23 -15.52
N ARG A 137 23.37 -2.01 -15.69
CA ARG A 137 24.69 -1.65 -15.20
C ARG A 137 25.20 -0.38 -15.88
N ILE A 138 25.61 0.59 -15.07
CA ILE A 138 26.26 1.82 -15.50
C ILE A 138 27.76 1.71 -15.24
N GLU A 139 28.56 2.03 -16.24
CA GLU A 139 30.01 2.11 -16.14
C GLU A 139 30.44 3.56 -16.08
N PHE A 140 31.16 3.93 -15.02
CA PHE A 140 31.73 5.26 -14.88
C PHE A 140 33.22 5.24 -15.17
N SER A 141 33.70 6.29 -15.80
CA SER A 141 35.11 6.48 -16.08
C SER A 141 35.50 7.95 -16.07
N THR A 142 36.79 8.24 -16.04
CA THR A 142 37.32 9.61 -16.17
C THR A 142 38.43 9.69 -17.21
N ASP A 143 38.56 10.86 -17.84
CA ASP A 143 39.62 11.15 -18.79
C ASP A 143 40.98 11.42 -18.12
N ARG A 144 40.96 11.81 -16.82
CA ARG A 144 42.17 12.17 -16.04
C ARG A 144 42.17 11.49 -14.66
N PRO A 145 42.50 10.21 -14.60
CA PRO A 145 42.43 9.45 -13.32
C PRO A 145 43.45 9.94 -12.28
N ASN A 146 44.48 10.66 -12.63
CA ASN A 146 45.39 11.33 -11.72
C ASN A 146 44.81 12.57 -11.02
N ILE A 147 43.75 13.18 -11.60
CA ILE A 147 42.98 14.27 -10.99
C ILE A 147 41.80 13.70 -10.24
N ALA A 148 41.01 12.86 -10.89
CA ALA A 148 39.88 12.16 -10.29
C ALA A 148 39.67 10.78 -10.92
N ALA A 149 39.46 9.77 -10.12
CA ALA A 149 39.24 8.38 -10.56
C ALA A 149 37.93 7.83 -9.96
N VAL A 150 37.32 6.86 -10.64
CA VAL A 150 36.14 6.16 -10.12
C VAL A 150 36.58 4.83 -9.51
N ASP A 151 36.11 4.55 -8.29
CA ASP A 151 36.38 3.28 -7.63
C ASP A 151 35.38 2.17 -8.01
N ALA A 152 35.58 0.97 -7.50
CA ALA A 152 34.74 -0.19 -7.78
C ALA A 152 33.30 -0.06 -7.22
N SER A 153 33.07 0.86 -6.28
CA SER A 153 31.74 1.16 -5.74
C SER A 153 30.97 2.23 -6.54
N GLY A 154 31.58 2.78 -7.60
CA GLY A 154 30.98 3.85 -8.40
C GLY A 154 31.13 5.24 -7.78
N ARG A 155 32.03 5.44 -6.82
CA ARG A 155 32.32 6.76 -6.25
C ARG A 155 33.49 7.41 -6.98
N LEU A 156 33.37 8.71 -7.22
CA LEU A 156 34.47 9.53 -7.69
C LEU A 156 35.42 9.87 -6.54
N ILE A 157 36.69 9.52 -6.67
CA ILE A 157 37.77 9.87 -5.75
C ILE A 157 38.56 11.03 -6.34
N ALA A 158 38.60 12.14 -5.66
CA ALA A 158 39.34 13.32 -6.07
C ALA A 158 40.80 13.24 -5.56
N HIS A 159 41.78 13.17 -6.44
CA HIS A 159 43.19 13.01 -6.08
C HIS A 159 43.96 14.33 -6.01
N ALA A 160 43.89 15.15 -7.06
CA ALA A 160 44.67 16.37 -7.17
C ALA A 160 43.85 17.52 -7.77
N PRO A 161 44.16 18.79 -7.43
CA PRO A 161 43.48 19.93 -8.03
C PRO A 161 43.59 19.94 -9.55
N GLY A 162 42.48 20.27 -10.22
CA GLY A 162 42.36 20.30 -11.68
C GLY A 162 40.95 19.94 -12.13
N THR A 163 40.75 19.84 -13.44
CA THR A 163 39.45 19.45 -14.01
C THR A 163 39.57 18.09 -14.70
N ALA A 164 38.65 17.20 -14.45
CA ALA A 164 38.47 15.92 -15.11
C ALA A 164 37.07 15.81 -15.69
N THR A 165 36.89 15.01 -16.76
CA THR A 165 35.59 14.70 -17.32
C THR A 165 35.16 13.33 -16.84
N VAL A 166 33.99 13.25 -16.17
CA VAL A 166 33.34 11.98 -15.81
C VAL A 166 32.42 11.56 -16.93
N THR A 167 32.52 10.31 -17.33
CA THR A 167 31.64 9.70 -18.33
C THR A 167 30.87 8.55 -17.68
N ALA A 168 29.53 8.58 -17.81
CA ALA A 168 28.61 7.48 -17.47
C ALA A 168 28.19 6.79 -18.77
N ARG A 169 28.27 5.46 -18.83
CA ARG A 169 27.95 4.65 -19.99
C ARG A 169 27.06 3.46 -19.64
N ALA A 170 26.07 3.22 -20.47
CA ALA A 170 25.23 2.02 -20.44
C ALA A 170 25.03 1.49 -21.85
N GLY A 171 25.63 0.33 -22.17
CA GLY A 171 25.67 -0.19 -23.54
C GLY A 171 26.32 0.79 -24.52
N THR A 172 25.52 1.27 -25.48
CA THR A 172 25.99 2.26 -26.48
C THR A 172 25.69 3.71 -26.09
N ALA A 173 24.78 3.92 -25.13
CA ALA A 173 24.44 5.27 -24.65
C ALA A 173 25.50 5.77 -23.65
N SER A 174 25.80 7.05 -23.68
CA SER A 174 26.73 7.66 -22.73
C SER A 174 26.52 9.17 -22.61
N THR A 175 26.88 9.70 -21.44
CA THR A 175 26.89 11.13 -21.15
C THR A 175 28.16 11.49 -20.41
N SER A 176 28.57 12.76 -20.45
CA SER A 176 29.77 13.23 -19.77
C SER A 176 29.57 14.60 -19.15
N ALA A 177 30.18 14.81 -17.99
CA ALA A 177 30.16 16.08 -17.29
C ALA A 177 31.55 16.42 -16.72
N PRO A 178 31.94 17.71 -16.69
CA PRO A 178 33.16 18.14 -16.04
C PRO A 178 33.03 18.10 -14.51
N VAL A 179 34.11 17.69 -13.84
CA VAL A 179 34.28 17.77 -12.41
C VAL A 179 35.51 18.59 -12.10
N ASN A 180 35.37 19.62 -11.28
CA ASN A 180 36.45 20.47 -10.84
C ASN A 180 36.95 20.03 -9.47
N VAL A 181 38.18 19.60 -9.37
CA VAL A 181 38.82 19.25 -8.10
C VAL A 181 39.60 20.46 -7.58
N ARG A 182 39.18 20.97 -6.42
CA ARG A 182 39.81 22.10 -5.73
C ARG A 182 40.83 21.60 -4.69
N ALA A 183 41.78 22.45 -4.34
CA ALA A 183 42.69 22.16 -3.23
C ALA A 183 41.88 22.04 -1.93
N ASN A 184 42.21 21.01 -1.18
CA ASN A 184 41.57 20.77 0.10
C ASN A 184 42.34 21.56 1.20
N THR A 185 41.66 22.57 1.75
CA THR A 185 42.23 23.42 2.83
C THR A 185 41.67 23.05 4.19
N ALA A 186 40.88 21.99 4.29
CA ALA A 186 40.38 21.50 5.57
C ALA A 186 41.51 21.01 6.49
N ARG A 187 41.37 21.35 7.76
CA ARG A 187 42.29 20.94 8.86
C ARG A 187 41.65 19.96 9.82
N GLU A 188 40.31 20.06 9.92
CA GLU A 188 39.53 19.22 10.82
C GLU A 188 38.26 18.74 10.11
N TYR A 189 37.85 17.52 10.41
CA TYR A 189 36.57 16.94 10.00
C TYR A 189 35.86 16.44 11.24
N ARG A 190 34.60 16.81 11.39
CA ARG A 190 33.77 16.40 12.54
C ARG A 190 32.39 15.98 12.08
N ILE A 191 31.89 14.85 12.61
CA ILE A 191 30.48 14.47 12.44
C ILE A 191 29.68 15.24 13.48
N THR A 192 28.61 15.91 13.01
CA THR A 192 27.65 16.63 13.87
C THR A 192 26.28 15.98 13.69
N PRO A 193 25.70 15.37 14.74
CA PRO A 193 24.32 14.91 14.73
C PRO A 193 23.36 16.10 14.92
N SER A 194 22.17 16.00 14.34
CA SER A 194 21.10 17.00 14.53
C SER A 194 20.58 17.07 15.96
N VAL A 195 20.69 15.94 16.70
CA VAL A 195 20.34 15.81 18.12
C VAL A 195 21.39 14.98 18.85
N GLN A 196 21.56 15.21 20.15
CA GLN A 196 22.53 14.46 20.96
C GLN A 196 21.97 13.16 21.55
N GLN A 197 20.65 13.09 21.67
CA GLN A 197 19.92 11.92 22.15
C GLN A 197 18.69 11.73 21.27
N THR A 198 18.34 10.48 21.03
CA THR A 198 17.20 10.11 20.19
C THR A 198 16.50 8.88 20.77
N ARG A 199 15.33 8.56 20.24
CA ARG A 199 14.56 7.37 20.58
C ARG A 199 14.45 6.46 19.37
N THR A 200 14.07 5.21 19.58
CA THR A 200 13.74 4.31 18.48
C THR A 200 12.67 4.96 17.59
N GLY A 201 12.88 4.87 16.28
CA GLY A 201 12.00 5.45 15.26
C GLY A 201 12.12 6.96 15.03
N ASP A 202 12.86 7.71 15.86
CA ASP A 202 13.16 9.10 15.56
C ASP A 202 14.30 9.19 14.54
N VAL A 203 14.11 10.02 13.52
CA VAL A 203 15.12 10.25 12.50
C VAL A 203 16.18 11.24 13.01
N THR A 204 17.44 10.85 12.92
CA THR A 204 18.59 11.69 13.26
C THR A 204 19.46 11.91 12.03
N ARG A 205 19.72 13.18 11.70
CA ARG A 205 20.62 13.53 10.60
C ARG A 205 22.03 13.77 11.11
N PHE A 206 23.00 13.22 10.40
CA PHE A 206 24.42 13.42 10.62
C PHE A 206 25.01 14.16 9.45
N ARG A 207 25.85 15.16 9.73
CA ARG A 207 26.59 15.91 8.73
C ARG A 207 28.07 15.94 9.06
N VAL A 208 28.92 15.85 8.05
CA VAL A 208 30.35 16.10 8.22
C VAL A 208 30.61 17.59 7.96
N VAL A 209 31.11 18.26 8.98
CA VAL A 209 31.62 19.63 8.89
C VAL A 209 33.13 19.57 8.75
N ALA A 210 33.66 20.14 7.66
CA ALA A 210 35.09 20.29 7.45
C ALA A 210 35.47 21.77 7.68
N THR A 211 36.50 22.05 8.50
CA THR A 211 36.92 23.42 8.83
C THR A 211 38.37 23.66 8.45
N GLY A 212 38.62 24.83 7.87
CA GLY A 212 39.95 25.30 7.48
C GLY A 212 40.71 25.93 8.66
N ALA A 213 41.90 26.44 8.40
CA ALA A 213 42.80 27.06 9.42
C ALA A 213 42.19 28.27 10.13
N THR A 214 41.27 28.98 9.51
CA THR A 214 40.56 30.14 10.09
C THR A 214 39.25 29.78 10.82
N GLY A 215 38.92 28.47 10.91
CA GLY A 215 37.62 28.01 11.41
C GLY A 215 36.45 28.11 10.43
N ALA A 216 36.68 28.63 9.23
CA ALA A 216 35.65 28.67 8.20
C ALA A 216 35.39 27.26 7.63
N GLU A 217 34.12 27.01 7.32
CA GLU A 217 33.73 25.74 6.68
C GLU A 217 34.31 25.61 5.26
N VAL A 218 34.67 24.38 4.92
CA VAL A 218 35.22 23.99 3.62
C VAL A 218 34.33 22.90 3.05
N GLY A 219 33.83 23.06 1.85
CA GLY A 219 32.94 22.05 1.27
C GLY A 219 32.59 22.29 -0.20
N PRO A 220 31.65 21.56 -0.73
CA PRO A 220 30.76 20.55 -0.07
C PRO A 220 31.51 19.24 0.29
N ILE A 221 31.01 18.54 1.31
CA ILE A 221 31.42 17.20 1.71
C ILE A 221 30.22 16.27 1.54
N LEU A 222 30.38 15.20 0.77
CA LEU A 222 29.34 14.21 0.47
C LEU A 222 29.83 12.80 0.88
N PRO A 223 29.82 12.47 2.16
CA PRO A 223 30.39 11.19 2.63
C PRO A 223 29.53 10.00 2.23
N ALA A 224 30.13 8.81 2.20
CA ALA A 224 29.38 7.59 2.37
C ALA A 224 29.19 7.35 3.87
N TRP A 225 28.09 6.74 4.22
CA TRP A 225 27.69 6.50 5.61
C TRP A 225 27.60 5.02 5.91
N SER A 226 27.92 4.62 7.11
CA SER A 226 27.60 3.31 7.67
C SER A 226 27.29 3.43 9.15
N VAL A 227 26.54 2.46 9.67
CA VAL A 227 26.23 2.33 11.09
C VAL A 227 26.57 0.92 11.58
N GLU A 228 27.18 0.84 12.77
CA GLU A 228 27.41 -0.40 13.48
C GLU A 228 26.40 -0.51 14.64
N GLY A 229 25.67 -1.62 14.68
CA GLY A 229 24.62 -1.93 15.66
C GLY A 229 23.43 -2.60 14.98
N ALA A 230 22.83 -3.58 15.65
CA ALA A 230 21.71 -4.33 15.10
C ALA A 230 20.40 -3.52 15.15
N GLY A 231 19.64 -3.51 14.05
CA GLY A 231 18.35 -2.82 13.96
C GLY A 231 18.50 -1.31 13.81
N ALA A 232 19.55 -0.84 13.14
CA ALA A 232 19.67 0.54 12.70
C ALA A 232 20.07 0.64 11.23
N HIS A 233 19.60 1.69 10.59
CA HIS A 233 19.88 2.00 9.20
C HIS A 233 20.40 3.44 9.10
N ILE A 234 21.27 3.69 8.13
CA ILE A 234 21.71 5.03 7.76
C ILE A 234 21.83 5.10 6.24
N GLU A 235 21.20 6.10 5.65
CA GLU A 235 21.21 6.34 4.21
C GLU A 235 21.75 7.74 3.92
N ALA A 236 22.36 7.93 2.75
CA ALA A 236 22.84 9.23 2.34
C ALA A 236 21.72 10.02 1.65
N GLU A 237 21.39 11.21 2.17
CA GLU A 237 20.56 12.21 1.50
C GLU A 237 21.39 13.48 1.26
N GLY A 238 21.93 13.60 0.05
CA GLY A 238 22.87 14.68 -0.26
C GLY A 238 24.12 14.64 0.65
N ALA A 239 24.31 15.65 1.49
CA ALA A 239 25.43 15.74 2.43
C ALA A 239 25.14 15.04 3.77
N ASP A 240 23.89 14.71 4.04
CA ASP A 240 23.46 14.18 5.32
C ASP A 240 23.42 12.64 5.31
N GLY A 241 23.76 12.04 6.46
CA GLY A 241 23.44 10.65 6.77
C GLY A 241 22.16 10.61 7.59
N VAL A 242 21.10 10.03 7.04
CA VAL A 242 19.78 9.91 7.67
C VAL A 242 19.70 8.59 8.40
N PHE A 243 19.68 8.66 9.72
CA PHE A 243 19.72 7.51 10.62
C PHE A 243 18.37 7.27 11.27
N VAL A 244 18.00 6.00 11.39
CA VAL A 244 16.89 5.53 12.22
C VAL A 244 17.23 4.19 12.87
N ALA A 245 16.78 3.97 14.12
CA ALA A 245 16.96 2.72 14.84
C ALA A 245 15.63 2.10 15.27
N GLU A 246 15.54 0.78 15.16
CA GLU A 246 14.42 -0.06 15.63
C GLU A 246 14.60 -0.52 17.09
N ARG A 247 15.80 -0.43 17.62
CA ARG A 247 16.15 -0.93 18.96
C ARG A 247 16.91 0.11 19.77
N PRO A 248 16.72 0.17 21.08
CA PRO A 248 17.54 1.01 21.93
C PRO A 248 18.97 0.48 22.01
N GLY A 249 19.93 1.37 22.23
CA GLY A 249 21.34 1.01 22.36
C GLY A 249 22.28 2.10 21.94
N ARG A 250 23.59 1.76 21.96
CA ARG A 250 24.66 2.63 21.47
C ARG A 250 25.02 2.23 20.04
N TYR A 251 25.02 3.18 19.14
CA TYR A 251 25.36 3.01 17.75
C TYR A 251 26.61 3.81 17.37
N THR A 252 27.47 3.22 16.54
CA THR A 252 28.62 3.92 15.96
C THR A 252 28.32 4.30 14.52
N VAL A 253 28.23 5.60 14.25
CA VAL A 253 28.05 6.14 12.90
C VAL A 253 29.42 6.49 12.33
N THR A 254 29.68 6.01 11.12
CA THR A 254 30.94 6.22 10.39
C THR A 254 30.65 6.96 9.08
N ALA A 255 31.39 8.06 8.86
CA ALA A 255 31.40 8.83 7.63
C ALA A 255 32.71 8.60 6.87
N TYR A 256 32.60 8.11 5.65
CA TYR A 256 33.75 7.95 4.73
C TYR A 256 33.78 9.17 3.80
N VAL A 257 34.57 10.15 4.16
CA VAL A 257 34.74 11.40 3.39
C VAL A 257 35.65 11.18 2.18
N GLY A 258 36.59 10.29 2.31
CA GLY A 258 37.51 9.88 1.23
C GLY A 258 38.32 8.67 1.68
N PRO A 259 39.20 8.12 0.82
CA PRO A 259 39.93 6.88 1.10
C PRO A 259 40.76 6.88 2.40
N GLN A 260 41.22 8.08 2.80
CA GLN A 260 42.05 8.25 4.03
C GLN A 260 41.38 9.15 5.08
N ILE A 261 40.14 9.63 4.81
CA ILE A 261 39.42 10.53 5.71
C ILE A 261 38.16 9.83 6.18
N VAL A 262 38.26 9.23 7.37
CA VAL A 262 37.17 8.50 8.03
C VAL A 262 36.89 9.14 9.38
N GLN A 263 35.64 9.48 9.63
CA GLN A 263 35.20 10.02 10.91
C GLN A 263 34.20 9.09 11.58
N ARG A 264 34.20 9.05 12.91
CA ARG A 264 33.24 8.24 13.68
C ARG A 264 32.68 9.06 14.83
N THR A 265 31.41 8.78 15.13
CA THR A 265 30.72 9.30 16.31
C THR A 265 29.81 8.23 16.88
N THR A 266 29.39 8.40 18.13
CA THR A 266 28.45 7.50 18.77
C THR A 266 27.16 8.24 19.09
N LEU A 267 26.02 7.54 19.00
CA LEU A 267 24.71 8.03 19.37
C LEU A 267 24.06 7.04 20.33
N GLU A 268 23.49 7.54 21.41
CA GLU A 268 22.64 6.75 22.31
C GLU A 268 21.18 6.86 21.85
N VAL A 269 20.55 5.71 21.69
CA VAL A 269 19.14 5.60 21.32
C VAL A 269 18.38 4.98 22.50
N ALA A 270 17.44 5.72 23.06
CA ALA A 270 16.52 5.23 24.08
C ALA A 270 15.36 4.45 23.46
N SER A 271 14.69 3.62 24.23
CA SER A 271 13.40 3.06 23.82
C SER A 271 12.38 4.17 23.65
N ARG A 272 11.54 4.08 22.64
CA ARG A 272 10.31 4.85 22.59
C ARG A 272 9.36 4.27 23.65
N THR A 273 8.84 5.12 24.49
CA THR A 273 7.81 4.76 25.48
C THR A 273 6.60 5.62 25.25
N HIS A 274 5.43 5.02 25.32
CA HIS A 274 4.15 5.70 25.23
C HIS A 274 3.47 5.62 26.60
N GLU A 275 2.95 6.76 27.04
CA GLU A 275 2.12 6.82 28.24
C GLU A 275 0.66 6.89 27.78
N GLY A 276 0.01 5.74 27.72
CA GLY A 276 -1.40 5.65 27.34
C GLY A 276 -1.87 4.22 27.28
N GLU A 277 -3.17 4.07 27.32
CA GLU A 277 -3.86 2.79 27.24
C GLU A 277 -5.07 2.91 26.31
N LEU A 278 -5.27 1.90 25.47
CA LEU A 278 -6.47 1.77 24.67
C LEU A 278 -7.50 0.97 25.47
N VAL A 279 -8.56 1.64 25.90
CA VAL A 279 -9.59 1.05 26.77
C VAL A 279 -10.90 0.87 26.02
N ARG A 280 -11.60 -0.23 26.29
CA ARG A 280 -12.99 -0.41 25.86
C ARG A 280 -13.88 0.53 26.64
N VAL A 281 -14.73 1.28 25.95
CA VAL A 281 -15.78 2.12 26.53
C VAL A 281 -17.13 1.41 26.45
N GLY A 282 -17.54 0.95 25.27
CA GLY A 282 -18.83 0.32 25.05
C GLY A 282 -18.80 -0.74 23.96
N HIS A 283 -19.92 -1.48 23.86
CA HIS A 283 -20.07 -2.52 22.83
C HIS A 283 -21.56 -2.72 22.49
N GLY A 284 -21.91 -2.65 21.21
CA GLY A 284 -23.22 -2.93 20.65
C GLY A 284 -23.20 -4.18 19.78
N LEU A 285 -23.74 -5.30 20.28
CA LEU A 285 -23.78 -6.56 19.52
C LEU A 285 -24.75 -6.48 18.33
N THR A 286 -24.33 -7.00 17.18
CA THR A 286 -25.20 -7.21 15.99
C THR A 286 -25.96 -8.53 16.04
N VAL A 287 -26.06 -9.16 17.15
CA VAL A 287 -26.66 -10.44 17.53
C VAL A 287 -26.93 -11.41 16.38
N GLY A 288 -26.07 -12.42 16.24
CA GLY A 288 -26.21 -13.48 15.22
C GLY A 288 -25.92 -13.07 13.79
N HIS A 289 -25.42 -11.86 13.56
CA HIS A 289 -25.08 -11.31 12.24
C HIS A 289 -23.64 -10.82 12.21
N HIS A 290 -22.96 -11.09 11.10
CA HIS A 290 -21.69 -10.44 10.82
C HIS A 290 -21.93 -8.95 10.52
N ALA A 291 -21.07 -8.09 11.05
CA ALA A 291 -21.12 -6.65 10.82
C ALA A 291 -20.39 -6.27 9.51
N GLY A 292 -20.82 -5.17 8.90
CA GLY A 292 -20.07 -4.44 7.89
C GLY A 292 -19.35 -3.25 8.51
N ASP A 293 -19.10 -2.21 7.70
CA ASP A 293 -18.52 -0.98 8.20
C ASP A 293 -19.53 -0.14 9.00
N THR A 294 -19.04 0.87 9.70
CA THR A 294 -19.85 1.73 10.58
C THR A 294 -19.51 3.19 10.41
N TRP A 295 -20.49 4.05 10.68
CA TRP A 295 -20.29 5.49 10.73
C TRP A 295 -21.06 6.12 11.88
N ALA A 296 -20.36 6.90 12.71
CA ALA A 296 -20.96 7.66 13.81
C ALA A 296 -21.24 9.11 13.38
N PHE A 297 -22.30 9.68 13.93
CA PHE A 297 -22.73 11.05 13.62
C PHE A 297 -23.56 11.65 14.75
N GLU A 298 -23.63 12.99 14.80
CA GLU A 298 -24.57 13.68 15.69
C GLU A 298 -25.90 13.86 14.98
N GLY A 299 -26.97 13.37 15.59
CA GLY A 299 -28.31 13.52 15.08
C GLY A 299 -28.84 14.97 15.23
N VAL A 300 -29.82 15.33 14.40
CA VAL A 300 -30.50 16.65 14.46
C VAL A 300 -31.23 16.91 15.77
N ASP A 301 -31.45 15.87 16.58
CA ASP A 301 -31.99 15.91 17.92
C ASP A 301 -30.93 16.13 19.00
N GLY A 302 -29.65 16.29 18.62
CA GLY A 302 -28.52 16.52 19.52
C GLY A 302 -28.03 15.28 20.24
N ARG A 303 -28.48 14.11 19.84
CA ARG A 303 -27.99 12.81 20.32
C ARG A 303 -26.97 12.23 19.36
N ASP A 304 -26.15 11.32 19.85
CA ASP A 304 -25.11 10.67 19.05
C ASP A 304 -25.57 9.28 18.61
N TYR A 305 -25.32 8.96 17.35
CA TYR A 305 -25.72 7.70 16.72
C TYR A 305 -24.57 7.05 15.96
N ALA A 306 -24.67 5.73 15.80
CA ALA A 306 -23.85 4.96 14.86
C ALA A 306 -24.74 4.06 14.02
N ILE A 307 -24.53 4.07 12.70
CA ILE A 307 -25.16 3.08 11.81
C ILE A 307 -24.08 2.09 11.39
N ILE A 308 -24.40 0.80 11.50
CA ILE A 308 -23.50 -0.30 11.11
C ILE A 308 -24.20 -1.19 10.09
N GLY A 309 -23.52 -1.48 8.97
CA GLY A 309 -23.98 -2.45 7.99
C GLY A 309 -23.92 -3.88 8.52
N THR A 310 -24.45 -4.84 7.76
CA THR A 310 -24.30 -6.26 8.06
C THR A 310 -23.80 -7.03 6.85
N TYR A 311 -22.91 -7.99 7.13
CA TYR A 311 -22.32 -8.89 6.14
C TYR A 311 -23.06 -10.23 6.16
N LEU A 312 -23.42 -10.77 5.00
CA LEU A 312 -24.25 -11.94 4.79
C LEU A 312 -25.72 -11.78 5.29
N HIS A 313 -26.17 -10.55 5.53
CA HIS A 313 -27.51 -10.22 5.98
C HIS A 313 -28.03 -8.92 5.33
N ASP A 314 -29.30 -8.63 5.60
CA ASP A 314 -30.09 -7.60 4.91
C ASP A 314 -30.50 -6.42 5.82
N TRP A 315 -29.75 -6.18 6.92
CA TRP A 315 -30.06 -5.14 7.89
C TRP A 315 -28.92 -4.13 8.05
N ALA A 316 -29.25 -2.84 8.16
CA ALA A 316 -28.41 -1.84 8.79
C ALA A 316 -28.92 -1.60 10.21
N LYS A 317 -28.04 -1.67 11.21
CA LYS A 317 -28.38 -1.49 12.62
C LYS A 317 -28.07 -0.06 13.02
N VAL A 318 -28.98 0.55 13.80
CA VAL A 318 -28.85 1.91 14.31
C VAL A 318 -28.71 1.87 15.83
N PHE A 319 -27.61 2.41 16.32
CA PHE A 319 -27.34 2.50 17.74
C PHE A 319 -27.34 3.96 18.19
N ASP A 320 -28.04 4.25 19.28
CA ASP A 320 -27.83 5.46 20.05
C ASP A 320 -26.57 5.24 20.90
N ILE A 321 -25.58 6.09 20.71
CA ILE A 321 -24.29 6.08 21.39
C ILE A 321 -24.06 7.36 22.22
N THR A 322 -25.13 8.09 22.54
CA THR A 322 -25.06 9.30 23.38
C THR A 322 -24.41 9.01 24.73
N ASP A 323 -24.69 7.85 25.30
CA ASP A 323 -23.84 7.25 26.33
C ASP A 323 -22.94 6.19 25.66
N PRO A 324 -21.68 6.52 25.37
CA PRO A 324 -20.79 5.59 24.67
C PRO A 324 -20.50 4.32 25.48
N ALA A 325 -20.73 4.32 26.80
CA ALA A 325 -20.55 3.13 27.64
C ALA A 325 -21.73 2.14 27.55
N ALA A 326 -22.89 2.60 27.10
CA ALA A 326 -24.11 1.81 27.00
C ALA A 326 -24.81 2.03 25.63
N PRO A 327 -24.24 1.60 24.50
CA PRO A 327 -24.89 1.69 23.20
C PRO A 327 -26.24 0.99 23.17
N VAL A 328 -27.29 1.66 22.68
CA VAL A 328 -28.66 1.14 22.63
C VAL A 328 -29.08 0.95 21.18
N LEU A 329 -29.40 -0.28 20.77
CA LEU A 329 -29.98 -0.54 19.45
C LEU A 329 -31.39 0.11 19.41
N THR A 330 -31.58 1.12 18.58
CA THR A 330 -32.83 1.85 18.42
C THR A 330 -33.65 1.35 17.25
N ASP A 331 -32.98 0.92 16.16
CA ASP A 331 -33.66 0.46 14.96
C ASP A 331 -32.82 -0.52 14.12
N SER A 332 -33.47 -1.10 13.13
CA SER A 332 -32.86 -1.98 12.12
C SER A 332 -33.54 -1.73 10.77
N VAL A 333 -32.85 -1.03 9.89
CA VAL A 333 -33.35 -0.74 8.54
C VAL A 333 -33.13 -1.97 7.66
N LYS A 334 -34.20 -2.53 7.12
CA LYS A 334 -34.16 -3.71 6.24
C LYS A 334 -34.07 -3.33 4.79
N LEU A 335 -33.16 -3.96 4.04
CA LEU A 335 -32.99 -3.83 2.60
C LEU A 335 -33.19 -5.18 1.91
N ASP A 336 -33.46 -5.18 0.58
CA ASP A 336 -33.26 -6.36 -0.24
C ASP A 336 -31.76 -6.45 -0.60
N ALA A 337 -30.99 -7.06 0.31
CA ALA A 337 -29.54 -7.19 0.19
C ALA A 337 -29.07 -8.51 0.79
N ARG A 338 -27.88 -8.97 0.41
CA ARG A 338 -27.14 -10.01 1.12
C ARG A 338 -25.96 -9.41 1.90
N ARG A 339 -25.54 -8.20 1.51
CA ARG A 339 -24.47 -7.46 2.14
C ARG A 339 -24.76 -5.97 2.07
N ILE A 340 -24.63 -5.32 3.21
CA ILE A 340 -24.53 -3.88 3.38
C ILE A 340 -23.12 -3.64 3.90
N ASN A 341 -22.17 -3.49 2.95
CA ASN A 341 -20.75 -3.49 3.27
C ASN A 341 -20.34 -2.19 3.94
N ASP A 342 -20.73 -1.07 3.37
CA ASP A 342 -20.29 0.25 3.78
C ASP A 342 -21.46 1.19 4.11
N VAL A 343 -21.19 2.09 5.05
CA VAL A 343 -22.12 3.12 5.54
C VAL A 343 -21.38 4.44 5.60
N LYS A 344 -21.94 5.48 5.01
CA LYS A 344 -21.44 6.86 5.17
C LYS A 344 -22.59 7.81 5.48
N ILE A 345 -22.28 8.85 6.25
CA ILE A 345 -23.23 9.90 6.56
C ILE A 345 -22.75 11.20 5.93
N HIS A 346 -23.67 11.89 5.25
CA HIS A 346 -23.37 13.20 4.69
C HIS A 346 -23.04 14.20 5.80
N PRO A 347 -22.10 15.15 5.61
CA PRO A 347 -21.71 16.12 6.65
C PRO A 347 -22.85 16.98 7.19
N ASN A 348 -24.00 17.08 6.49
CA ASN A 348 -25.19 17.76 7.01
C ASN A 348 -25.98 16.92 8.04
N ASN A 349 -25.59 15.66 8.27
CA ASN A 349 -26.22 14.71 9.18
C ASN A 349 -27.71 14.41 8.91
N LEU A 350 -28.19 14.71 7.69
CA LEU A 350 -29.59 14.47 7.28
C LEU A 350 -29.71 13.30 6.32
N ILE A 351 -28.63 12.91 5.65
CA ILE A 351 -28.61 11.87 4.64
C ILE A 351 -27.59 10.79 5.03
N GLY A 352 -28.05 9.55 5.11
CA GLY A 352 -27.19 8.38 5.18
C GLY A 352 -27.12 7.68 3.84
N VAL A 353 -26.00 6.99 3.57
CA VAL A 353 -25.80 6.15 2.38
C VAL A 353 -25.41 4.76 2.83
N LEU A 354 -26.13 3.77 2.31
CA LEU A 354 -25.85 2.35 2.50
C LEU A 354 -25.48 1.74 1.16
N THR A 355 -24.42 0.95 1.11
CA THR A 355 -24.13 0.11 -0.06
C THR A 355 -25.03 -1.12 -0.09
N ARG A 356 -25.28 -1.65 -1.29
CA ARG A 356 -26.16 -2.81 -1.48
C ARG A 356 -25.58 -3.80 -2.47
N GLU A 357 -25.38 -5.03 -1.99
CA GLU A 357 -24.93 -6.16 -2.78
C GLU A 357 -25.83 -7.39 -2.58
N GLY A 358 -25.97 -8.20 -3.63
CA GLY A 358 -26.65 -9.48 -3.58
C GLY A 358 -28.16 -9.38 -3.38
N ALA A 359 -28.80 -8.30 -3.86
CA ALA A 359 -30.26 -8.15 -3.85
C ALA A 359 -30.96 -9.32 -4.59
N SER A 360 -32.06 -9.82 -4.03
CA SER A 360 -32.83 -10.93 -4.63
C SER A 360 -33.40 -10.56 -5.99
N THR A 361 -33.72 -9.29 -6.18
CA THR A 361 -34.18 -8.69 -7.43
C THR A 361 -33.06 -8.40 -8.42
N ARG A 362 -31.77 -8.60 -8.03
CA ARG A 362 -30.57 -8.20 -8.77
C ARG A 362 -30.46 -6.69 -9.03
N ARG A 363 -31.24 -5.89 -8.34
CA ARG A 363 -31.16 -4.43 -8.36
C ARG A 363 -30.32 -3.96 -7.18
N ASN A 364 -29.02 -4.11 -7.30
CA ASN A 364 -28.07 -3.60 -6.33
C ASN A 364 -27.85 -2.08 -6.55
N GLY A 365 -26.91 -1.50 -5.79
CA GLY A 365 -26.55 -0.09 -5.90
C GLY A 365 -26.38 0.56 -4.54
N ILE A 366 -26.90 1.76 -4.36
CA ILE A 366 -26.92 2.49 -3.09
C ILE A 366 -28.33 2.78 -2.64
N VAL A 367 -28.50 2.90 -1.32
CA VAL A 367 -29.75 3.31 -0.68
C VAL A 367 -29.48 4.55 0.16
N LEU A 368 -30.26 5.61 -0.07
CA LEU A 368 -30.20 6.83 0.73
C LEU A 368 -31.23 6.78 1.85
N LEU A 369 -30.79 7.17 3.04
CA LEU A 369 -31.63 7.25 4.24
C LEU A 369 -31.93 8.71 4.57
N ASP A 370 -33.18 8.94 5.01
CA ASP A 370 -33.60 10.16 5.69
C ASP A 370 -33.28 10.03 7.18
N LEU A 371 -32.41 10.89 7.68
CA LEU A 371 -31.96 10.94 9.08
C LEU A 371 -32.64 12.07 9.88
N SER A 372 -33.76 12.62 9.39
CA SER A 372 -34.54 13.62 10.14
C SER A 372 -35.08 13.09 11.46
N THR A 373 -35.19 11.78 11.58
CA THR A 373 -35.44 11.05 12.82
C THR A 373 -34.31 10.06 13.05
N PRO A 374 -33.16 10.49 13.61
CA PRO A 374 -31.91 9.72 13.59
C PRO A 374 -32.00 8.34 14.25
N ALA A 375 -32.82 8.21 15.30
CA ALA A 375 -33.06 6.94 15.99
C ALA A 375 -33.84 5.93 15.13
N HIS A 376 -34.60 6.39 14.14
CA HIS A 376 -35.47 5.59 13.27
C HIS A 376 -35.37 6.09 11.82
N PRO A 377 -34.24 5.89 11.14
CA PRO A 377 -34.06 6.33 9.77
C PRO A 377 -35.01 5.61 8.81
N THR A 378 -35.44 6.30 7.76
CA THR A 378 -36.29 5.72 6.73
C THR A 378 -35.58 5.75 5.38
N ILE A 379 -35.94 4.82 4.48
CA ILE A 379 -35.43 4.84 3.12
C ILE A 379 -36.00 6.05 2.40
N LEU A 380 -35.11 6.95 1.96
CA LEU A 380 -35.45 8.15 1.21
C LEU A 380 -35.55 7.86 -0.28
N SER A 381 -34.55 7.18 -0.83
CA SER A 381 -34.50 6.80 -2.23
C SER A 381 -33.49 5.66 -2.46
N GLU A 382 -33.52 5.10 -3.66
CA GLU A 382 -32.57 4.09 -4.12
C GLU A 382 -32.01 4.49 -5.49
N HIS A 383 -30.70 4.32 -5.69
CA HIS A 383 -30.10 4.45 -7.02
C HIS A 383 -29.50 3.12 -7.45
N THR A 384 -30.00 2.62 -8.57
CA THR A 384 -29.61 1.31 -9.13
C THR A 384 -29.17 1.40 -10.59
N ASP A 385 -29.57 2.47 -11.29
CA ASP A 385 -29.29 2.62 -12.72
C ASP A 385 -27.78 2.75 -12.95
N GLY A 386 -27.23 1.95 -13.87
CA GLY A 386 -25.80 1.88 -14.14
C GLY A 386 -24.96 1.10 -13.13
N ILE A 387 -25.47 0.83 -11.92
CA ILE A 387 -24.72 0.19 -10.83
C ILE A 387 -25.37 -1.08 -10.26
N THR A 388 -26.18 -1.78 -11.06
CA THR A 388 -26.86 -3.02 -10.65
C THR A 388 -25.92 -4.19 -10.34
N GLY A 389 -24.64 -4.10 -10.69
CA GLY A 389 -23.63 -5.10 -10.35
C GLY A 389 -23.26 -5.15 -8.85
N GLY A 390 -23.72 -4.15 -8.09
CA GLY A 390 -23.43 -3.98 -6.66
C GLY A 390 -22.44 -2.86 -6.40
N VAL A 391 -22.58 -2.23 -5.25
CA VAL A 391 -21.68 -1.20 -4.76
C VAL A 391 -21.04 -1.70 -3.46
N HIS A 392 -19.71 -1.74 -3.44
CA HIS A 392 -18.95 -2.27 -2.32
C HIS A 392 -18.68 -1.18 -1.28
N ASN A 393 -17.99 -0.13 -1.67
CA ASN A 393 -17.68 1.02 -0.83
C ASN A 393 -18.18 2.32 -1.44
N VAL A 394 -18.34 3.34 -0.61
CA VAL A 394 -18.72 4.69 -1.03
C VAL A 394 -17.92 5.74 -0.27
N TRP A 395 -17.72 6.89 -0.89
CA TRP A 395 -17.24 8.09 -0.23
C TRP A 395 -18.11 9.28 -0.58
N ILE A 396 -18.42 10.13 0.41
CA ILE A 396 -19.25 11.33 0.20
C ILE A 396 -18.36 12.57 0.13
N VAL A 397 -18.41 13.28 -1.00
CA VAL A 397 -17.83 14.60 -1.17
C VAL A 397 -18.92 15.61 -0.85
N GLY A 398 -19.02 15.96 0.44
CA GLY A 398 -20.19 16.68 0.96
C GLY A 398 -20.33 18.12 0.45
N GLU A 399 -19.23 18.79 0.12
CA GLU A 399 -19.28 20.15 -0.43
C GLU A 399 -19.88 20.22 -1.84
N GLU A 400 -19.86 19.09 -2.57
CA GLU A 400 -20.34 18.97 -3.94
C GLU A 400 -21.63 18.15 -4.04
N ASP A 401 -22.16 17.61 -2.93
CA ASP A 401 -23.27 16.67 -2.88
C ASP A 401 -23.06 15.46 -3.82
N LEU A 402 -21.83 14.89 -3.79
CA LEU A 402 -21.45 13.77 -4.64
C LEU A 402 -21.12 12.52 -3.83
N ILE A 403 -21.45 11.37 -4.38
CA ILE A 403 -21.02 10.05 -3.90
C ILE A 403 -20.09 9.44 -4.94
N TYR A 404 -18.89 9.07 -4.51
CA TYR A 404 -18.00 8.18 -5.24
C TYR A 404 -18.35 6.74 -4.83
N ALA A 405 -18.85 5.95 -5.78
CA ALA A 405 -19.34 4.59 -5.53
C ALA A 405 -18.46 3.56 -6.25
N VAL A 406 -17.92 2.61 -5.51
CA VAL A 406 -17.16 1.47 -6.04
C VAL A 406 -18.11 0.45 -6.62
N HIS A 407 -18.18 0.35 -7.94
CA HIS A 407 -19.10 -0.52 -8.63
C HIS A 407 -18.48 -1.88 -8.96
N ASN A 408 -18.95 -2.94 -8.31
CA ASN A 408 -18.43 -4.31 -8.48
C ASN A 408 -18.60 -4.86 -9.91
N GLY A 409 -19.66 -4.47 -10.61
CA GLY A 409 -19.97 -5.00 -11.95
C GLY A 409 -18.95 -4.58 -13.01
N THR A 410 -18.55 -3.31 -13.02
CA THR A 410 -17.57 -2.75 -13.96
C THR A 410 -16.20 -2.54 -13.32
N ARG A 411 -16.11 -2.72 -11.98
CA ARG A 411 -14.88 -2.63 -11.19
C ARG A 411 -14.19 -1.26 -11.33
N ASP A 412 -15.01 -0.21 -11.25
CA ASP A 412 -14.61 1.18 -11.41
C ASP A 412 -15.36 2.08 -10.42
N VAL A 413 -14.98 3.35 -10.34
CA VAL A 413 -15.72 4.33 -9.55
C VAL A 413 -16.78 5.00 -10.41
N ARG A 414 -18.00 5.12 -9.84
CA ARG A 414 -19.13 5.89 -10.37
C ARG A 414 -19.36 7.10 -9.50
N ILE A 415 -19.64 8.24 -10.10
CA ILE A 415 -19.88 9.49 -9.40
C ILE A 415 -21.35 9.82 -9.51
N ILE A 416 -22.03 9.90 -8.37
CA ILE A 416 -23.48 10.06 -8.26
C ILE A 416 -23.77 11.39 -7.58
N ASP A 417 -24.54 12.24 -8.25
CA ASP A 417 -25.03 13.52 -7.75
C ASP A 417 -26.27 13.27 -6.87
N ILE A 418 -26.22 13.78 -5.64
CA ILE A 418 -27.28 13.70 -4.62
C ILE A 418 -27.75 15.07 -4.15
N ALA A 419 -27.52 16.14 -4.93
CA ALA A 419 -28.06 17.48 -4.63
C ALA A 419 -29.60 17.46 -4.46
N ASP A 420 -30.29 16.60 -5.23
CA ASP A 420 -31.63 16.13 -4.89
C ASP A 420 -31.55 14.66 -4.43
N PRO A 421 -31.49 14.40 -3.11
CA PRO A 421 -31.32 13.04 -2.61
C PRO A 421 -32.54 12.13 -2.86
N ARG A 422 -33.67 12.66 -3.36
CA ARG A 422 -34.82 11.88 -3.80
C ARG A 422 -34.72 11.40 -5.25
N ALA A 423 -33.81 12.01 -6.03
CA ALA A 423 -33.58 11.69 -7.43
C ALA A 423 -32.07 11.62 -7.76
N PRO A 424 -31.29 10.73 -7.08
CA PRO A 424 -29.86 10.60 -7.34
C PRO A 424 -29.59 10.18 -8.79
N ARG A 425 -28.50 10.70 -9.36
CA ARG A 425 -28.16 10.44 -10.77
C ARG A 425 -26.66 10.29 -10.97
N GLU A 426 -26.24 9.36 -11.81
CA GLU A 426 -24.85 9.24 -12.23
C GLU A 426 -24.44 10.45 -13.10
N VAL A 427 -23.32 11.07 -12.78
CA VAL A 427 -22.80 12.28 -13.45
C VAL A 427 -21.37 12.11 -13.95
N GLY A 428 -20.68 11.05 -13.57
CA GLY A 428 -19.31 10.80 -13.96
C GLY A 428 -18.79 9.46 -13.47
N GLY A 429 -17.51 9.25 -13.66
CA GLY A 429 -16.79 8.06 -13.18
C GLY A 429 -15.36 8.06 -13.70
N TRP A 430 -14.57 7.13 -13.20
CA TRP A 430 -13.20 6.94 -13.65
C TRP A 430 -12.79 5.46 -13.54
N ARG A 431 -11.89 5.02 -14.42
CA ARG A 431 -11.35 3.65 -14.40
C ARG A 431 -9.98 3.59 -15.04
N ILE A 432 -9.21 2.58 -14.66
CA ILE A 432 -8.05 2.17 -15.46
C ILE A 432 -8.52 1.39 -16.69
N GLU A 433 -7.88 1.59 -17.82
CA GLU A 433 -8.22 0.90 -19.09
C GLU A 433 -7.59 -0.50 -19.12
N ARG A 434 -8.13 -1.39 -18.29
CA ARG A 434 -7.73 -2.79 -18.15
C ARG A 434 -8.97 -3.66 -17.91
N GLU A 435 -9.05 -4.85 -18.52
CA GLU A 435 -10.25 -5.70 -18.42
C GLU A 435 -10.41 -6.37 -17.05
N ASP A 436 -9.31 -6.81 -16.45
CA ASP A 436 -9.26 -7.54 -15.17
C ASP A 436 -9.03 -6.62 -13.95
N ARG A 437 -9.22 -5.30 -14.11
CA ARG A 437 -9.15 -4.34 -13.01
C ARG A 437 -10.08 -4.72 -11.86
N SER A 438 -9.74 -4.33 -10.64
CA SER A 438 -10.58 -4.53 -9.46
C SER A 438 -10.44 -3.36 -8.50
N LEU A 439 -11.32 -2.36 -8.63
CA LEU A 439 -11.42 -1.28 -7.66
C LEU A 439 -12.08 -1.84 -6.39
N HIS A 440 -11.48 -1.61 -5.23
CA HIS A 440 -11.98 -2.07 -3.94
C HIS A 440 -12.51 -0.93 -3.07
N ASP A 441 -11.76 0.18 -2.97
CA ASP A 441 -12.14 1.30 -2.12
C ASP A 441 -11.83 2.65 -2.78
N VAL A 442 -12.47 3.71 -2.29
CA VAL A 442 -12.23 5.09 -2.69
C VAL A 442 -12.35 6.03 -1.50
N ILE A 443 -11.36 6.90 -1.33
CA ILE A 443 -11.38 7.99 -0.36
C ILE A 443 -11.06 9.29 -1.08
N VAL A 444 -11.77 10.37 -0.77
CA VAL A 444 -11.49 11.70 -1.32
C VAL A 444 -11.12 12.64 -0.18
N GLN A 445 -9.91 13.20 -0.23
CA GLN A 445 -9.40 14.14 0.75
C GLN A 445 -8.64 15.27 0.04
N ASP A 446 -8.85 16.51 0.47
CA ASP A 446 -8.15 17.69 -0.04
C ASP A 446 -8.16 17.82 -1.58
N GLY A 447 -9.28 17.44 -2.22
CA GLY A 447 -9.44 17.48 -3.67
C GLY A 447 -8.72 16.37 -4.45
N TYR A 448 -8.11 15.39 -3.77
CA TYR A 448 -7.58 14.18 -4.39
C TYR A 448 -8.47 12.98 -4.11
N ALA A 449 -8.69 12.14 -5.10
CA ALA A 449 -9.33 10.84 -4.94
C ALA A 449 -8.27 9.73 -4.99
N TYR A 450 -8.26 8.91 -3.95
CA TYR A 450 -7.39 7.75 -3.78
C TYR A 450 -8.20 6.50 -4.06
N LEU A 451 -7.89 5.81 -5.15
CA LEU A 451 -8.59 4.63 -5.61
C LEU A 451 -7.73 3.38 -5.36
N SER A 452 -8.20 2.53 -4.48
CA SER A 452 -7.52 1.27 -4.12
C SER A 452 -7.88 0.18 -5.11
N TYR A 453 -7.00 0.00 -6.11
CA TYR A 453 -7.20 -0.95 -7.22
C TYR A 453 -6.46 -2.27 -6.95
N TRP A 454 -6.85 -2.98 -5.91
CA TRP A 454 -6.40 -4.34 -5.56
C TRP A 454 -4.99 -4.68 -6.06
N ASP A 455 -4.87 -5.52 -7.13
CA ASP A 455 -3.59 -5.92 -7.73
C ASP A 455 -2.87 -4.79 -8.51
N ASP A 456 -3.56 -3.69 -8.82
CA ASP A 456 -2.99 -2.57 -9.56
C ASP A 456 -2.40 -1.48 -8.66
N GLY A 457 -2.55 -1.65 -7.34
CA GLY A 457 -2.04 -0.69 -6.37
C GLY A 457 -2.95 0.52 -6.19
N LEU A 458 -2.38 1.61 -5.71
CA LEU A 458 -3.10 2.86 -5.47
C LEU A 458 -3.04 3.77 -6.69
N ILE A 459 -4.20 4.23 -7.14
CA ILE A 459 -4.34 5.27 -8.17
C ILE A 459 -4.71 6.58 -7.50
N MET A 460 -4.05 7.66 -7.89
CA MET A 460 -4.34 9.00 -7.40
C MET A 460 -4.90 9.85 -8.54
N LEU A 461 -6.03 10.52 -8.25
CA LEU A 461 -6.69 11.43 -9.19
C LEU A 461 -6.79 12.84 -8.61
N ASP A 462 -6.65 13.85 -9.44
CA ASP A 462 -7.09 15.21 -9.13
C ASP A 462 -8.62 15.26 -9.28
N ALA A 463 -9.30 15.46 -8.16
CA ALA A 463 -10.76 15.57 -8.05
C ALA A 463 -11.20 16.98 -7.61
N GLY A 464 -10.34 17.98 -7.86
CA GLY A 464 -10.56 19.37 -7.47
C GLY A 464 -9.38 20.00 -6.76
N ALA A 465 -8.23 19.31 -6.61
CA ALA A 465 -7.00 19.87 -6.06
C ALA A 465 -6.36 20.94 -6.96
N GLY A 466 -6.77 21.00 -8.23
CA GLY A 466 -6.31 22.00 -9.20
C GLY A 466 -4.92 21.77 -9.77
N THR A 467 -4.36 20.56 -9.60
CA THR A 467 -3.00 20.23 -10.06
C THR A 467 -2.98 19.68 -11.48
N HIS A 468 -4.02 18.92 -11.88
CA HIS A 468 -4.11 18.23 -13.18
C HIS A 468 -5.42 18.55 -13.92
N GLY A 469 -6.12 19.62 -13.50
CA GLY A 469 -7.35 20.11 -14.14
C GLY A 469 -8.57 19.23 -13.91
N GLY A 470 -8.51 18.32 -12.96
CA GLY A 470 -9.64 17.50 -12.54
C GLY A 470 -10.67 18.28 -11.73
N THR A 471 -11.86 17.74 -11.65
CA THR A 471 -12.95 18.21 -10.79
C THR A 471 -13.61 17.03 -10.10
N ALA A 472 -14.38 17.28 -9.05
CA ALA A 472 -15.08 16.21 -8.34
C ALA A 472 -16.05 15.41 -9.25
N ARG A 473 -16.55 16.01 -10.34
CA ARG A 473 -17.43 15.33 -11.33
C ARG A 473 -16.66 14.65 -12.46
N ALA A 474 -15.43 15.07 -12.71
CA ALA A 474 -14.58 14.57 -13.79
C ALA A 474 -13.11 14.56 -13.32
N PRO A 475 -12.75 13.60 -12.45
CA PRO A 475 -11.38 13.52 -11.92
C PRO A 475 -10.40 13.09 -13.00
N THR A 476 -9.15 13.57 -12.89
CA THR A 476 -8.06 13.28 -13.84
C THR A 476 -6.92 12.56 -13.16
N PHE A 477 -6.21 11.70 -13.90
CA PHE A 477 -5.09 10.92 -13.40
C PHE A 477 -3.91 11.81 -12.96
N VAL A 478 -3.34 11.51 -11.79
CA VAL A 478 -2.12 12.12 -11.26
C VAL A 478 -0.98 11.10 -11.28
N SER A 479 -1.11 10.01 -10.53
CA SER A 479 -0.05 9.00 -10.42
C SER A 479 -0.61 7.65 -10.00
N GLN A 480 0.26 6.66 -10.07
CA GLN A 480 0.00 5.30 -9.59
C GLN A 480 1.17 4.82 -8.74
N PHE A 481 0.87 4.30 -7.57
CA PHE A 481 1.83 3.57 -6.75
C PHE A 481 1.50 2.09 -6.76
N LYS A 482 2.40 1.30 -7.35
CA LYS A 482 2.27 -0.16 -7.44
C LYS A 482 3.43 -0.83 -6.72
N TYR A 483 3.13 -1.85 -5.94
CA TYR A 483 4.10 -2.64 -5.20
C TYR A 483 3.93 -4.14 -5.53
N PRO A 484 4.99 -4.97 -5.33
CA PRO A 484 5.04 -6.33 -5.89
C PRO A 484 4.03 -7.31 -5.31
N GLU A 485 3.68 -7.15 -4.05
CA GLU A 485 2.85 -8.10 -3.31
C GLU A 485 1.82 -7.32 -2.50
N GLY A 486 0.57 -7.38 -2.88
CA GLY A 486 -0.45 -6.74 -2.11
C GLY A 486 -1.77 -6.65 -2.84
N ASN A 487 -2.82 -6.55 -2.04
CA ASN A 487 -4.15 -6.23 -2.47
C ASN A 487 -4.51 -4.90 -1.84
N THR A 488 -4.33 -3.81 -2.59
CA THR A 488 -4.59 -2.46 -2.10
C THR A 488 -6.03 -2.32 -1.69
N HIS A 489 -6.24 -2.15 -0.39
CA HIS A 489 -7.56 -2.13 0.23
C HIS A 489 -8.05 -0.71 0.45
N THR A 490 -7.27 0.14 1.12
CA THR A 490 -7.67 1.51 1.47
C THR A 490 -6.45 2.44 1.49
N ALA A 491 -6.70 3.75 1.51
CA ALA A 491 -5.66 4.76 1.65
C ALA A 491 -6.15 5.93 2.50
N TRP A 492 -5.26 6.60 3.24
CA TRP A 492 -5.57 7.76 4.05
C TRP A 492 -4.43 8.76 4.07
N ARG A 493 -4.71 10.01 3.75
CA ARG A 493 -3.72 11.08 3.78
C ARG A 493 -3.66 11.74 5.15
N HIS A 494 -2.44 11.96 5.65
CA HIS A 494 -2.18 12.82 6.82
C HIS A 494 -0.87 13.59 6.64
N GLY A 495 -0.97 14.90 6.59
CA GLY A 495 0.18 15.77 6.32
C GLY A 495 0.87 15.44 4.99
N ARG A 496 2.17 15.17 5.06
CA ARG A 496 2.98 14.77 3.89
C ARG A 496 2.91 13.27 3.56
N TYR A 497 2.25 12.49 4.39
CA TYR A 497 2.20 11.05 4.24
C TYR A 497 0.85 10.57 3.70
N LEU A 498 0.93 9.53 2.91
CA LEU A 498 -0.20 8.74 2.44
C LEU A 498 -0.01 7.30 2.94
N PHE A 499 -0.91 6.87 3.81
CA PHE A 499 -0.95 5.51 4.33
C PHE A 499 -1.77 4.66 3.37
N VAL A 500 -1.26 3.50 2.98
CA VAL A 500 -1.89 2.58 2.03
C VAL A 500 -1.92 1.19 2.66
N GLY A 501 -3.09 0.63 2.85
CA GLY A 501 -3.28 -0.66 3.51
C GLY A 501 -3.50 -1.79 2.52
N ASP A 502 -2.92 -2.94 2.83
CA ASP A 502 -3.12 -4.19 2.11
C ASP A 502 -4.07 -5.12 2.85
N GLU A 503 -4.91 -5.81 2.09
CA GLU A 503 -5.78 -6.86 2.57
C GLU A 503 -5.52 -8.16 1.79
N ILE A 504 -4.84 -9.11 2.42
CA ILE A 504 -4.48 -10.37 1.77
C ILE A 504 -5.16 -11.52 2.50
N PHE A 505 -6.04 -12.22 1.80
CA PHE A 505 -6.71 -13.42 2.31
C PHE A 505 -6.04 -14.70 1.81
N PRO A 506 -6.06 -15.79 2.62
CA PRO A 506 -5.65 -17.09 2.12
C PRO A 506 -6.61 -17.55 1.00
N PRO A 507 -6.13 -18.34 0.01
CA PRO A 507 -6.94 -18.76 -1.13
C PRO A 507 -8.19 -19.58 -0.77
N ASP A 508 -8.20 -20.21 0.40
CA ASP A 508 -9.28 -21.04 0.93
C ASP A 508 -10.16 -20.28 1.95
N TRP A 509 -10.23 -18.95 1.80
CA TRP A 509 -11.01 -18.09 2.68
C TRP A 509 -12.48 -18.52 2.76
N ASP A 510 -12.98 -18.69 4.00
CA ASP A 510 -14.37 -19.01 4.32
C ASP A 510 -14.84 -18.11 5.47
N ALA A 511 -15.81 -17.21 5.19
CA ALA A 511 -16.35 -16.27 6.17
C ALA A 511 -17.05 -16.94 7.38
N SER A 512 -17.37 -18.24 7.29
CA SER A 512 -17.92 -19.01 8.41
C SER A 512 -16.87 -19.50 9.41
N GLN A 513 -15.58 -19.34 9.07
CA GLN A 513 -14.45 -19.75 9.90
C GLN A 513 -13.68 -18.52 10.40
N PRO A 514 -12.86 -18.67 11.45
CA PRO A 514 -11.93 -17.61 11.85
C PRO A 514 -11.02 -17.22 10.70
N ILE A 515 -11.17 -15.99 10.19
CA ILE A 515 -10.39 -15.47 9.07
C ILE A 515 -9.02 -15.03 9.59
N ARG A 516 -7.97 -15.40 8.86
CA ARG A 516 -6.60 -14.94 9.07
C ARG A 516 -6.18 -14.12 7.86
N ALA A 517 -6.43 -12.83 7.93
CA ALA A 517 -5.92 -11.90 6.95
C ALA A 517 -4.43 -11.63 7.20
N SER A 518 -3.71 -11.26 6.17
CA SER A 518 -2.36 -10.70 6.21
C SER A 518 -2.33 -9.40 5.41
N GLY A 519 -1.18 -8.74 5.39
CA GLY A 519 -1.00 -7.43 4.78
C GLY A 519 -0.56 -6.38 5.80
N TYR A 520 -0.06 -5.25 5.31
CA TYR A 520 0.50 -4.19 6.14
C TYR A 520 0.19 -2.80 5.58
N ILE A 521 0.57 -1.77 6.31
CA ILE A 521 0.45 -0.38 5.85
C ILE A 521 1.76 0.05 5.24
N HIS A 522 1.74 0.44 3.97
CA HIS A 522 2.78 1.21 3.31
C HIS A 522 2.64 2.69 3.70
N VAL A 523 3.74 3.34 3.99
CA VAL A 523 3.77 4.79 4.27
C VAL A 523 4.52 5.48 3.15
N LEU A 524 3.80 6.22 2.34
CA LEU A 524 4.37 6.96 1.22
C LEU A 524 4.64 8.40 1.62
N ASP A 525 5.82 8.92 1.28
CA ASP A 525 6.03 10.36 1.20
C ASP A 525 5.30 10.88 -0.03
N TYR A 526 4.33 11.73 0.21
CA TYR A 526 3.43 12.31 -0.78
C TYR A 526 3.72 13.80 -1.03
N SER A 527 4.91 14.27 -0.66
CA SER A 527 5.32 15.67 -0.90
C SER A 527 5.36 16.02 -2.40
N ASP A 528 5.60 15.01 -3.24
CA ASP A 528 5.43 15.07 -4.69
C ASP A 528 4.32 14.08 -5.10
N PRO A 529 3.09 14.55 -5.36
CA PRO A 529 1.98 13.67 -5.72
C PRO A 529 2.17 12.88 -7.02
N GLU A 530 3.02 13.36 -7.93
CA GLU A 530 3.30 12.67 -9.19
C GLU A 530 4.28 11.51 -8.99
N ASN A 531 5.11 11.56 -7.94
CA ASN A 531 6.15 10.59 -7.66
C ASN A 531 6.17 10.18 -6.18
N PRO A 532 5.11 9.55 -5.65
CA PRO A 532 5.08 9.10 -4.26
C PRO A 532 6.14 8.03 -4.02
N VAL A 533 6.82 8.09 -2.87
CA VAL A 533 7.90 7.18 -2.50
C VAL A 533 7.59 6.50 -1.18
N GLU A 534 7.66 5.17 -1.13
CA GLU A 534 7.55 4.44 0.13
C GLU A 534 8.77 4.72 1.02
N VAL A 535 8.51 5.19 2.24
CA VAL A 535 9.54 5.58 3.21
C VAL A 535 9.47 4.76 4.49
N ALA A 536 8.32 4.18 4.81
CA ALA A 536 8.12 3.38 6.00
C ALA A 536 7.02 2.35 5.80
N LYS A 537 6.93 1.39 6.72
CA LYS A 537 5.83 0.43 6.82
C LYS A 537 5.40 0.21 8.27
N TYR A 538 4.15 -0.25 8.43
CA TYR A 538 3.67 -0.78 9.72
C TYR A 538 3.05 -2.15 9.49
N GLU A 539 3.64 -3.18 10.11
CA GLU A 539 3.25 -4.56 9.95
C GLU A 539 3.15 -5.24 11.30
N VAL A 540 1.94 -5.67 11.68
CA VAL A 540 1.73 -6.53 12.84
C VAL A 540 1.89 -7.98 12.39
N PRO A 541 2.82 -8.75 12.95
CA PRO A 541 3.06 -10.13 12.53
C PRO A 541 1.78 -10.98 12.59
N GLU A 542 1.58 -11.81 11.56
CA GLU A 542 0.45 -12.74 11.43
C GLU A 542 -0.95 -12.08 11.43
N SER A 543 -1.04 -10.82 11.02
CA SER A 543 -2.29 -10.09 10.92
C SER A 543 -2.37 -9.25 9.67
N GLY A 544 -3.59 -8.92 9.23
CA GLY A 544 -3.88 -8.04 8.11
C GLY A 544 -4.48 -6.73 8.55
N VAL A 545 -4.39 -5.75 7.69
CA VAL A 545 -4.95 -4.41 7.88
C VAL A 545 -6.27 -4.31 7.12
N HIS A 546 -7.22 -3.55 7.67
CA HIS A 546 -8.43 -3.16 6.96
C HIS A 546 -8.49 -1.63 6.85
N ASN A 547 -9.43 -0.93 7.48
CA ASN A 547 -9.54 0.52 7.40
C ASN A 547 -8.83 1.23 8.56
N PHE A 548 -8.43 2.49 8.34
CA PHE A 548 -7.78 3.31 9.33
C PHE A 548 -8.19 4.78 9.22
N TRP A 549 -7.89 5.54 10.26
CA TRP A 549 -8.17 6.96 10.40
C TRP A 549 -6.98 7.66 11.02
N ALA A 550 -6.55 8.81 10.50
CA ALA A 550 -5.48 9.59 11.09
C ALA A 550 -5.99 10.93 11.60
N GLU A 551 -5.65 11.26 12.84
CA GLU A 551 -5.96 12.54 13.48
C GLU A 551 -4.90 12.83 14.56
N ASP A 552 -4.47 14.09 14.71
CA ASP A 552 -3.51 14.55 15.73
C ASP A 552 -2.20 13.73 15.79
N ASP A 553 -1.62 13.41 14.63
CA ASP A 553 -0.42 12.58 14.49
C ASP A 553 -0.57 11.16 15.09
N ILE A 554 -1.79 10.66 15.14
CA ILE A 554 -2.12 9.30 15.55
C ILE A 554 -2.87 8.61 14.42
N LEU A 555 -2.46 7.37 14.10
CA LEU A 555 -3.17 6.48 13.19
C LEU A 555 -3.92 5.41 14.01
N TYR A 556 -5.22 5.36 13.80
CA TYR A 556 -6.13 4.37 14.40
C TYR A 556 -6.46 3.32 13.35
N ILE A 557 -6.23 2.04 13.65
CA ILE A 557 -6.18 0.98 12.64
C ILE A 557 -7.09 -0.18 13.05
N GLY A 558 -8.02 -0.54 12.18
CA GLY A 558 -8.66 -1.85 12.22
C GLY A 558 -7.70 -2.91 11.68
N ASN A 559 -7.26 -3.84 12.53
CA ASN A 559 -6.23 -4.81 12.18
C ASN A 559 -6.73 -6.24 12.40
N TYR A 560 -7.80 -6.58 11.74
CA TYR A 560 -8.45 -7.91 11.74
C TYR A 560 -8.28 -8.67 13.07
N GLN A 561 -7.60 -9.83 13.05
CA GLN A 561 -7.40 -10.69 14.22
C GLN A 561 -6.49 -10.06 15.29
N ALA A 562 -5.74 -9.02 14.97
CA ALA A 562 -4.95 -8.28 15.95
C ALA A 562 -5.75 -7.16 16.65
N GLY A 563 -7.00 -6.93 16.27
CA GLY A 563 -7.87 -5.97 16.92
C GLY A 563 -7.65 -4.52 16.48
N LEU A 564 -8.11 -3.58 17.32
CA LEU A 564 -7.89 -2.15 17.13
C LEU A 564 -6.47 -1.78 17.58
N ARG A 565 -5.75 -1.01 16.76
CA ARG A 565 -4.39 -0.55 17.02
C ARG A 565 -4.30 0.97 16.97
N VAL A 566 -3.39 1.53 17.76
CA VAL A 566 -3.11 2.97 17.81
C VAL A 566 -1.62 3.19 17.62
N LEU A 567 -1.23 3.98 16.62
CA LEU A 567 0.14 4.18 16.18
C LEU A 567 0.54 5.66 16.23
N ASP A 568 1.69 5.98 16.83
CA ASP A 568 2.32 7.30 16.78
C ASP A 568 2.94 7.53 15.39
N ILE A 569 2.36 8.47 14.64
CA ILE A 569 2.82 8.89 13.31
C ILE A 569 3.46 10.28 13.32
N SER A 570 3.80 10.79 14.51
CA SER A 570 4.45 12.09 14.65
C SER A 570 5.87 12.10 14.08
N GLY A 571 6.29 13.27 13.61
CA GLY A 571 7.64 13.49 13.11
C GLY A 571 7.90 12.88 11.73
N GLU A 572 9.17 12.60 11.43
CA GLU A 572 9.56 11.96 10.18
C GLU A 572 9.45 10.42 10.32
N LEU A 573 8.75 9.80 9.37
CA LEU A 573 8.53 8.35 9.34
C LEU A 573 9.52 7.70 8.40
N ARG A 574 10.22 6.63 8.88
CA ARG A 574 11.13 5.81 8.08
C ARG A 574 11.22 4.39 8.63
N GLY A 575 11.36 3.41 7.74
CA GLY A 575 11.60 2.01 8.09
C GLY A 575 10.39 1.32 8.73
N ASP A 576 10.62 0.39 9.65
CA ASP A 576 9.54 -0.43 10.23
C ASP A 576 9.00 0.17 11.54
N LEU A 577 7.83 0.79 11.46
CA LEU A 577 7.21 1.53 12.57
C LEU A 577 6.81 0.61 13.74
N TYR A 578 6.43 -0.64 13.45
CA TYR A 578 6.09 -1.62 14.49
C TYR A 578 7.35 -1.98 15.31
N ARG A 579 8.44 -2.31 14.63
CA ARG A 579 9.72 -2.65 15.30
C ARG A 579 10.34 -1.50 16.06
N GLN A 580 10.05 -0.28 15.66
CA GLN A 580 10.48 0.94 16.35
C GLN A 580 9.72 1.19 17.66
N GLY A 581 8.65 0.41 17.93
CA GLY A 581 7.83 0.59 19.12
C GLY A 581 6.95 1.84 19.05
N ARG A 582 6.50 2.24 17.85
CA ARG A 582 5.58 3.38 17.67
C ARG A 582 4.12 3.03 17.99
N GLU A 583 3.81 1.76 18.21
CA GLU A 583 2.48 1.35 18.68
C GLU A 583 2.23 1.86 20.09
N MET A 584 1.14 2.61 20.28
CA MET A 584 0.75 3.26 21.53
C MET A 584 -0.24 2.43 22.34
N GLY A 585 -0.98 1.54 21.68
CA GLY A 585 -1.95 0.67 22.34
C GLY A 585 -2.66 -0.26 21.38
N SER A 586 -3.22 -1.33 21.94
CA SER A 586 -4.00 -2.32 21.22
C SER A 586 -5.17 -2.81 22.05
N LEU A 587 -6.28 -3.16 21.38
CA LEU A 587 -7.50 -3.69 21.99
C LEU A 587 -8.09 -4.78 21.10
N LEU A 588 -8.20 -6.00 21.62
CA LEU A 588 -8.93 -7.07 20.94
C LEU A 588 -10.43 -6.83 21.03
N THR A 589 -11.11 -6.79 19.89
CA THR A 589 -12.57 -6.64 19.80
C THR A 589 -13.30 -7.99 19.89
N ALA A 590 -12.73 -8.92 20.63
CA ALA A 590 -13.25 -10.27 20.81
C ALA A 590 -14.39 -10.31 21.83
N SER A 591 -15.47 -11.01 21.50
CA SER A 591 -16.61 -11.24 22.39
C SER A 591 -16.97 -12.73 22.44
N LYS A 592 -17.35 -13.22 23.63
CA LYS A 592 -17.87 -14.58 23.78
C LYS A 592 -19.24 -14.78 23.10
N ASP A 593 -19.96 -13.68 22.87
CA ASP A 593 -21.29 -13.63 22.28
C ASP A 593 -21.24 -13.29 20.76
N ALA A 594 -20.05 -13.28 20.18
CA ALA A 594 -19.82 -13.05 18.75
C ALA A 594 -20.29 -14.23 17.88
N VAL A 595 -20.43 -14.04 16.58
CA VAL A 595 -20.72 -15.11 15.61
C VAL A 595 -19.66 -16.20 15.67
N THR A 596 -18.37 -15.81 15.65
CA THR A 596 -17.24 -16.67 16.01
C THR A 596 -16.74 -16.26 17.40
N PRO A 597 -17.07 -16.99 18.48
CA PRO A 597 -16.76 -16.58 19.84
C PRO A 597 -15.26 -16.38 20.07
N ASN A 598 -14.93 -15.29 20.79
CA ASN A 598 -13.57 -14.94 21.21
C ASN A 598 -12.58 -14.73 20.04
N TRP A 599 -13.05 -14.37 18.86
CA TRP A 599 -12.24 -14.05 17.69
C TRP A 599 -12.45 -12.58 17.30
N SER A 600 -11.36 -11.81 17.18
CA SER A 600 -11.41 -10.44 16.67
C SER A 600 -11.37 -10.44 15.14
N MET A 601 -12.16 -9.56 14.54
CA MET A 601 -12.16 -9.25 13.12
C MET A 601 -12.44 -7.76 12.93
N THR A 602 -11.55 -6.93 13.45
CA THR A 602 -11.70 -5.48 13.49
C THR A 602 -11.50 -4.89 12.09
N TRP A 603 -12.48 -4.12 11.63
CA TRP A 603 -12.51 -3.57 10.28
C TRP A 603 -12.03 -2.14 10.20
N GLY A 604 -12.71 -1.21 10.83
CA GLY A 604 -12.43 0.20 10.67
C GLY A 604 -12.16 0.92 11.97
N ALA A 605 -11.82 2.17 11.86
CA ALA A 605 -11.77 3.09 12.98
C ALA A 605 -12.21 4.47 12.48
N GLN A 606 -13.10 5.13 13.22
CA GLN A 606 -13.50 6.51 13.04
C GLN A 606 -13.34 7.23 14.36
N ILE A 607 -12.76 8.44 14.35
CA ILE A 607 -12.74 9.26 15.55
C ILE A 607 -14.00 10.11 15.59
N PHE A 608 -14.75 9.98 16.69
CA PHE A 608 -15.97 10.73 16.92
C PHE A 608 -16.05 11.21 18.36
N LYS A 609 -16.03 12.52 18.57
CA LYS A 609 -16.08 13.19 19.90
C LYS A 609 -15.07 12.59 20.90
N GLY A 610 -13.85 12.31 20.43
CA GLY A 610 -12.75 11.76 21.24
C GLY A 610 -12.89 10.28 21.62
N ASN A 611 -13.86 9.57 21.05
CA ASN A 611 -13.96 8.12 21.08
C ASN A 611 -13.53 7.53 19.74
N ILE A 612 -13.09 6.29 19.75
CA ILE A 612 -12.79 5.49 18.57
C ILE A 612 -13.99 4.59 18.33
N ILE A 613 -14.71 4.83 17.26
CA ILE A 613 -15.83 3.99 16.84
C ILE A 613 -15.29 2.99 15.82
N THR A 614 -15.50 1.71 16.07
CA THR A 614 -15.00 0.65 15.18
C THR A 614 -16.04 -0.45 15.03
N SER A 615 -16.05 -1.09 13.88
CA SER A 615 -16.81 -2.32 13.65
C SER A 615 -15.88 -3.54 13.77
N ASP A 616 -16.45 -4.61 14.29
CA ASP A 616 -15.85 -5.94 14.26
C ASP A 616 -16.80 -6.88 13.53
N LEU A 617 -16.30 -7.54 12.47
CA LEU A 617 -17.10 -8.42 11.62
C LEU A 617 -17.89 -9.46 12.43
N ASN A 618 -17.31 -10.00 13.49
CA ASN A 618 -17.90 -11.04 14.32
C ASN A 618 -18.86 -10.54 15.39
N SER A 619 -18.62 -9.34 15.94
CA SER A 619 -19.27 -8.92 17.18
C SER A 619 -19.95 -7.56 17.11
N GLY A 620 -19.82 -6.81 16.01
CA GLY A 620 -20.58 -5.57 15.79
C GLY A 620 -19.85 -4.30 16.19
N LEU A 621 -20.57 -3.36 16.81
CA LEU A 621 -20.10 -2.03 17.16
C LEU A 621 -19.24 -2.04 18.42
N TRP A 622 -18.03 -1.50 18.35
CA TRP A 622 -17.17 -1.26 19.50
C TRP A 622 -16.88 0.23 19.65
N ILE A 623 -16.87 0.68 20.88
CA ILE A 623 -16.46 2.02 21.25
C ILE A 623 -15.27 1.91 22.18
N ALA A 624 -14.16 2.51 21.79
CA ALA A 624 -12.92 2.52 22.54
C ALA A 624 -12.45 3.96 22.77
N LYS A 625 -11.49 4.14 23.64
CA LYS A 625 -10.84 5.43 23.87
C LYS A 625 -9.36 5.20 24.14
N PHE A 626 -8.52 6.02 23.51
CA PHE A 626 -7.11 6.11 23.86
C PHE A 626 -6.97 7.12 25.00
N VAL A 627 -6.58 6.63 26.17
CA VAL A 627 -6.39 7.44 27.37
C VAL A 627 -4.87 7.67 27.51
N ARG A 628 -4.42 8.90 27.27
CA ARG A 628 -3.03 9.26 27.55
C ARG A 628 -2.80 9.25 29.05
N GLY A 629 -1.69 8.67 29.51
CA GLY A 629 -1.30 8.74 30.91
C GLY A 629 -1.21 10.19 31.37
N ASN A 630 -1.63 10.47 32.58
CA ASN A 630 -1.44 11.77 33.20
C ASN A 630 0.07 11.97 33.39
N VAL A 631 0.70 12.78 32.57
CA VAL A 631 2.04 13.32 32.85
C VAL A 631 1.84 14.24 34.05
N VAL A 632 2.12 13.74 35.24
CA VAL A 632 2.32 14.60 36.41
C VAL A 632 3.69 15.24 36.21
N PHE A 633 3.73 16.49 35.74
CA PHE A 633 4.93 17.29 35.67
C PHE A 633 5.36 17.74 37.08
#